data_9c9c41b6e928e299dd5dba41b2e6e612
#
_entry.id   9c9c41b6e928e299dd5dba41b2e6e612
#
_cell.length_a   1.000
_cell.length_b   1.000
_cell.length_c   1.000
_cell.angle_alpha   90.00
_cell.angle_beta   90.00
_cell.angle_gamma   90.00
#
_symmetry.space_group_name_H-M   'P 1'
#
loop_
_entity.id
_entity.type
_entity.pdbx_description
1 polymer ?
#
loop_
_entity_poly.entity_id
_entity_poly.type
_entity_poly.pdbx_seq_one_letter_code
_entity_poly.pdbx_strand_id
1 'polypeptide(L)'
;MTFQEGVVDYGLPPAELEEIFQQVIVPDYLLRSNPDPQRNPEAVLLGGQPGAGKSTTAPQFHREFAGCGGLVWVTWDDFRPFHPDYERLLNERPADMPDVTRPAARWWQDRAAAYLRAGRYHTLLEGGFREPAAVLVTAGRFAEAGYGVRVCALAVPAVLSRLGIIERFARQVEVAGTGRWTTAASHDADYNGTVEVLRLAEASSVVSRISLLTRDGLVYDNRRGSDGQWTIRASSVDVLSEARDIPLSRLQRNALVNRLASTLERLKRADVAHRALHDMAAEVEQGLTSLTAYPTAALDHPHERTTALRAGLGPDRDLDPSPIEPPAPDLDLGI
;
A
#
# COMPACT_ATOMS: atom_id res chain seq x y z
N MET A 1 -35.21 24.06 13.99
CA MET A 1 -34.25 23.14 14.63
C MET A 1 -32.95 23.31 13.90
N THR A 2 -32.06 24.11 14.45
CA THR A 2 -30.71 24.34 13.93
C THR A 2 -29.86 23.13 14.34
N PHE A 3 -29.40 22.36 13.36
CA PHE A 3 -28.38 21.34 13.57
C PHE A 3 -27.10 22.09 13.96
N GLN A 4 -26.69 22.00 15.24
CA GLN A 4 -25.29 22.25 15.61
C GLN A 4 -24.46 21.16 14.95
N GLU A 5 -23.69 21.51 13.94
CA GLU A 5 -22.58 20.67 13.47
C GLU A 5 -21.66 20.44 14.67
N GLY A 6 -21.63 19.20 15.16
CA GLY A 6 -20.75 18.82 16.22
C GLY A 6 -19.30 19.09 15.79
N VAL A 7 -18.63 19.96 16.52
CA VAL A 7 -17.19 20.23 16.30
C VAL A 7 -16.46 18.91 16.50
N VAL A 8 -15.91 18.35 15.42
CA VAL A 8 -15.07 17.15 15.49
C VAL A 8 -13.78 17.55 16.20
N ASP A 9 -13.49 16.92 17.32
CA ASP A 9 -12.23 17.14 18.03
C ASP A 9 -11.10 16.39 17.30
N TYR A 10 -10.19 17.14 16.71
CA TYR A 10 -9.01 16.61 16.01
C TYR A 10 -7.77 16.52 16.90
N GLY A 11 -7.89 16.76 18.20
CA GLY A 11 -6.79 16.69 19.17
C GLY A 11 -5.85 17.92 19.15
N LEU A 12 -5.98 18.80 18.16
CA LEU A 12 -5.26 20.07 18.00
C LEU A 12 -6.23 21.17 17.57
N PRO A 13 -5.96 22.44 17.92
CA PRO A 13 -6.73 23.58 17.44
C PRO A 13 -6.74 23.66 15.90
N PRO A 14 -7.86 24.02 15.24
CA PRO A 14 -7.92 24.13 13.79
C PRO A 14 -6.87 25.05 13.16
N ALA A 15 -6.52 26.14 13.84
CA ALA A 15 -5.49 27.08 13.39
C ALA A 15 -4.10 26.40 13.35
N GLU A 16 -3.77 25.61 14.36
CA GLU A 16 -2.50 24.88 14.46
C GLU A 16 -2.44 23.75 13.41
N LEU A 17 -3.54 23.04 13.21
CA LEU A 17 -3.62 22.03 12.14
C LEU A 17 -3.35 22.62 10.75
N GLU A 18 -3.95 23.78 10.44
CA GLU A 18 -3.74 24.46 9.15
C GLU A 18 -2.33 25.06 9.07
N GLU A 19 -1.78 25.60 10.15
CA GLU A 19 -0.41 26.12 10.19
C GLU A 19 0.62 25.03 9.88
N ILE A 20 0.57 23.89 10.59
CA ILE A 20 1.45 22.74 10.33
C ILE A 20 1.27 22.26 8.88
N PHE A 21 0.02 22.23 8.40
CA PHE A 21 -0.26 21.80 7.01
C PHE A 21 0.44 22.70 6.01
N GLN A 22 0.29 24.02 6.12
CA GLN A 22 0.80 24.98 5.14
C GLN A 22 2.32 25.19 5.23
N GLN A 23 2.87 25.22 6.45
CA GLN A 23 4.27 25.56 6.67
C GLN A 23 5.21 24.35 6.61
N VAL A 24 4.71 23.15 6.88
CA VAL A 24 5.53 21.93 6.96
C VAL A 24 5.06 20.88 5.96
N ILE A 25 3.80 20.43 6.03
CA ILE A 25 3.34 19.29 5.24
C ILE A 25 3.35 19.60 3.73
N VAL A 26 2.91 20.78 3.33
CA VAL A 26 2.88 21.15 1.91
C VAL A 26 4.29 21.22 1.33
N PRO A 27 5.24 22.04 1.86
CA PRO A 27 6.56 22.19 1.25
C PRO A 27 7.43 20.93 1.42
N ASP A 28 7.50 20.36 2.62
CA ASP A 28 8.49 19.35 2.97
C ASP A 28 8.04 17.92 2.66
N TYR A 29 6.73 17.70 2.52
CA TYR A 29 6.19 16.37 2.24
C TYR A 29 5.48 16.29 0.89
N LEU A 30 4.46 17.12 0.63
CA LEU A 30 3.67 17.01 -0.59
C LEU A 30 4.42 17.48 -1.83
N LEU A 31 5.14 18.59 -1.76
CA LEU A 31 5.82 19.20 -2.90
C LEU A 31 7.33 18.93 -2.95
N ARG A 32 7.84 18.07 -2.06
CA ARG A 32 9.29 17.77 -1.98
C ARG A 32 9.91 17.26 -3.30
N SER A 33 9.10 16.63 -4.17
CA SER A 33 9.53 16.13 -5.47
C SER A 33 9.37 17.15 -6.61
N ASN A 34 8.96 18.40 -6.30
CA ASN A 34 8.65 19.45 -7.27
C ASN A 34 7.75 18.96 -8.41
N PRO A 35 6.53 18.44 -8.09
CA PRO A 35 5.62 17.95 -9.11
C PRO A 35 5.04 19.10 -9.93
N ASP A 36 4.79 18.86 -11.22
CA ASP A 36 4.12 19.83 -12.10
C ASP A 36 2.62 19.58 -12.15
N PRO A 37 1.77 20.64 -12.12
CA PRO A 37 0.34 20.53 -12.38
C PRO A 37 0.05 19.94 -13.76
N GLN A 38 -0.93 19.04 -13.86
CA GLN A 38 -1.24 18.30 -15.07
C GLN A 38 -2.59 18.70 -15.67
N ARG A 39 -2.66 18.74 -17.01
CA ARG A 39 -3.93 18.94 -17.72
C ARG A 39 -4.85 17.72 -17.54
N ASN A 40 -4.29 16.52 -17.58
CA ASN A 40 -4.99 15.25 -17.39
C ASN A 40 -4.32 14.47 -16.26
N PRO A 41 -4.55 14.85 -14.98
CA PRO A 41 -3.92 14.19 -13.86
C PRO A 41 -4.48 12.77 -13.64
N GLU A 42 -3.67 11.89 -13.07
CA GLU A 42 -4.07 10.55 -12.65
C GLU A 42 -3.96 10.42 -11.13
N ALA A 43 -4.94 9.79 -10.51
CA ALA A 43 -4.92 9.40 -9.12
C ALA A 43 -4.81 7.87 -9.02
N VAL A 44 -3.71 7.38 -8.47
CA VAL A 44 -3.50 5.96 -8.21
C VAL A 44 -3.84 5.67 -6.74
N LEU A 45 -4.86 4.87 -6.51
CA LEU A 45 -5.20 4.35 -5.18
C LEU A 45 -4.52 2.99 -5.02
N LEU A 46 -3.36 2.96 -4.35
CA LEU A 46 -2.56 1.75 -4.14
C LEU A 46 -2.93 1.11 -2.81
N GLY A 47 -3.50 -0.08 -2.87
CA GLY A 47 -3.96 -0.80 -1.70
C GLY A 47 -3.49 -2.23 -1.59
N GLY A 48 -3.77 -2.79 -0.43
CA GLY A 48 -3.43 -4.16 -0.07
C GLY A 48 -3.07 -4.29 1.40
N GLN A 49 -3.01 -5.52 1.87
CA GLN A 49 -2.73 -5.82 3.27
C GLN A 49 -1.32 -5.39 3.71
N PRO A 50 -1.09 -5.16 5.02
CA PRO A 50 0.25 -4.95 5.56
C PRO A 50 1.19 -6.10 5.20
N GLY A 51 2.46 -5.80 4.95
CA GLY A 51 3.48 -6.79 4.57
C GLY A 51 3.41 -7.28 3.12
N ALA A 52 2.43 -6.83 2.32
CA ALA A 52 2.33 -7.19 0.90
C ALA A 52 3.44 -6.59 0.02
N GLY A 53 4.08 -5.50 0.45
CA GLY A 53 5.17 -4.85 -0.29
C GLY A 53 4.76 -3.57 -1.02
N LYS A 54 3.74 -2.85 -0.55
CA LYS A 54 3.30 -1.57 -1.14
C LYS A 54 4.47 -0.59 -1.33
N SER A 55 5.23 -0.35 -0.28
CA SER A 55 6.36 0.61 -0.32
C SER A 55 7.51 0.17 -1.24
N THR A 56 7.65 -1.13 -1.53
CA THR A 56 8.62 -1.63 -2.52
C THR A 56 8.09 -1.53 -3.95
N THR A 57 6.77 -1.42 -4.10
CA THR A 57 6.09 -1.29 -5.39
C THR A 57 5.99 0.19 -5.82
N ALA A 58 5.89 1.12 -4.89
CA ALA A 58 5.71 2.54 -5.18
C ALA A 58 6.79 3.17 -6.08
N PRO A 59 8.09 2.82 -6.01
CA PRO A 59 9.11 3.37 -6.90
C PRO A 59 8.86 3.13 -8.40
N GLN A 60 8.13 2.06 -8.77
CA GLN A 60 7.78 1.85 -10.19
C GLN A 60 6.82 2.93 -10.71
N PHE A 61 5.91 3.43 -9.85
CA PHE A 61 5.02 4.53 -10.22
C PHE A 61 5.79 5.84 -10.40
N HIS A 62 6.82 6.10 -9.58
CA HIS A 62 7.67 7.27 -9.81
C HIS A 62 8.34 7.23 -11.19
N ARG A 63 8.79 6.05 -11.64
CA ARG A 63 9.34 5.89 -13.00
C ARG A 63 8.27 6.04 -14.08
N GLU A 64 7.06 5.52 -13.87
CA GLU A 64 5.92 5.65 -14.79
C GLU A 64 5.59 7.14 -15.03
N PHE A 65 5.63 7.98 -14.00
CA PHE A 65 5.25 9.39 -14.07
C PHE A 65 6.42 10.39 -14.23
N ALA A 66 7.68 9.93 -14.23
CA ALA A 66 8.85 10.81 -14.27
C ALA A 66 8.87 11.72 -15.51
N GLY A 67 8.39 11.24 -16.67
CA GLY A 67 8.29 12.02 -17.91
C GLY A 67 7.00 12.83 -18.06
N CYS A 68 6.13 12.80 -17.07
CA CYS A 68 4.77 13.38 -17.13
C CYS A 68 4.52 14.38 -15.98
N GLY A 69 5.55 15.10 -15.51
CA GLY A 69 5.41 16.09 -14.43
C GLY A 69 5.53 15.53 -13.01
N GLY A 70 5.99 14.29 -12.88
CA GLY A 70 6.23 13.66 -11.57
C GLY A 70 4.99 13.12 -10.89
N LEU A 71 5.16 12.60 -9.68
CA LEU A 71 4.13 11.95 -8.90
C LEU A 71 4.25 12.38 -7.43
N VAL A 72 3.17 12.82 -6.82
CA VAL A 72 3.10 13.00 -5.37
C VAL A 72 2.65 11.69 -4.74
N TRP A 73 3.55 11.08 -3.97
CA TRP A 73 3.23 9.86 -3.23
C TRP A 73 2.89 10.20 -1.78
N VAL A 74 1.71 9.79 -1.35
CA VAL A 74 1.19 10.00 -0.01
C VAL A 74 0.87 8.65 0.63
N THR A 75 1.48 8.38 1.78
CA THR A 75 1.13 7.26 2.65
C THR A 75 0.34 7.78 3.84
N TRP A 76 -0.81 7.21 4.11
CA TRP A 76 -1.69 7.69 5.19
C TRP A 76 -1.03 7.68 6.57
N ASP A 77 -0.10 6.78 6.82
CA ASP A 77 0.62 6.72 8.11
C ASP A 77 1.68 7.82 8.27
N ASP A 78 2.15 8.44 7.18
CA ASP A 78 3.21 9.45 7.19
C ASP A 78 2.79 10.80 7.81
N PHE A 79 1.50 10.99 8.09
CA PHE A 79 1.01 12.21 8.73
C PHE A 79 1.15 12.24 10.25
N ARG A 80 1.36 11.09 10.91
CA ARG A 80 1.49 11.02 12.36
C ARG A 80 2.72 11.76 12.93
N PRO A 81 3.89 11.67 12.28
CA PRO A 81 5.08 12.39 12.73
C PRO A 81 4.95 13.91 12.77
N PHE A 82 4.01 14.49 12.03
CA PHE A 82 3.76 15.94 12.08
C PHE A 82 3.03 16.41 13.36
N HIS A 83 2.50 15.47 14.16
CA HIS A 83 1.86 15.83 15.43
C HIS A 83 2.92 16.30 16.43
N PRO A 84 2.75 17.47 17.08
CA PRO A 84 3.76 18.04 17.98
C PRO A 84 4.19 17.10 19.12
N ASP A 85 3.26 16.29 19.60
CA ASP A 85 3.53 15.32 20.66
C ASP A 85 4.04 13.96 20.17
N TYR A 86 4.26 13.77 18.85
CA TYR A 86 4.57 12.45 18.29
C TYR A 86 5.80 11.81 18.95
N GLU A 87 6.93 12.52 18.98
CA GLU A 87 8.19 12.02 19.56
C GLU A 87 8.05 11.75 21.06
N ARG A 88 7.39 12.66 21.80
CA ARG A 88 7.13 12.48 23.24
C ARG A 88 6.28 11.23 23.49
N LEU A 89 5.18 11.07 22.74
CA LEU A 89 4.29 9.90 22.85
C LEU A 89 5.00 8.60 22.46
N LEU A 90 5.82 8.64 21.41
CA LEU A 90 6.58 7.48 20.96
C LEU A 90 7.54 6.96 22.04
N ASN A 91 8.17 7.87 22.78
CA ASN A 91 9.14 7.54 23.83
C ASN A 91 8.49 7.19 25.18
N GLU A 92 7.47 7.96 25.59
CA GLU A 92 6.88 7.83 26.92
C GLU A 92 5.65 6.91 26.96
N ARG A 93 4.82 6.93 25.89
CA ARG A 93 3.53 6.25 25.82
C ARG A 93 3.27 5.67 24.43
N PRO A 94 4.13 4.74 23.94
CA PRO A 94 4.05 4.23 22.58
C PRO A 94 2.73 3.53 22.25
N ALA A 95 2.04 2.96 23.23
CA ALA A 95 0.74 2.32 23.08
C ALA A 95 -0.39 3.34 22.79
N ASP A 96 -0.31 4.54 23.34
CA ASP A 96 -1.33 5.59 23.21
C ASP A 96 -1.11 6.45 21.94
N MET A 97 0.14 6.54 21.48
CA MET A 97 0.54 7.39 20.35
C MET A 97 -0.39 7.23 19.14
N PRO A 98 -0.74 6.02 18.69
CA PRO A 98 -1.62 5.85 17.53
C PRO A 98 -3.01 6.46 17.71
N ASP A 99 -3.57 6.42 18.91
CA ASP A 99 -4.91 6.93 19.19
C ASP A 99 -4.90 8.46 19.36
N VAL A 100 -3.90 9.00 20.04
CA VAL A 100 -3.75 10.44 20.24
C VAL A 100 -3.47 11.17 18.93
N THR A 101 -2.60 10.64 18.06
CA THR A 101 -2.22 11.32 16.82
C THR A 101 -3.21 11.09 15.66
N ARG A 102 -4.12 10.12 15.78
CA ARG A 102 -5.04 9.74 14.69
C ARG A 102 -5.96 10.86 14.22
N PRO A 103 -6.61 11.65 15.09
CA PRO A 103 -7.53 12.68 14.64
C PRO A 103 -6.84 13.76 13.80
N ALA A 104 -5.70 14.28 14.24
CA ALA A 104 -4.90 15.26 13.48
C ALA A 104 -4.38 14.66 12.16
N ALA A 105 -3.82 13.43 12.20
CA ALA A 105 -3.34 12.75 11.00
C ALA A 105 -4.46 12.57 9.97
N ARG A 106 -5.69 12.23 10.40
CA ARG A 106 -6.84 12.10 9.50
C ARG A 106 -7.24 13.44 8.87
N TRP A 107 -7.23 14.52 9.64
CA TRP A 107 -7.49 15.85 9.14
C TRP A 107 -6.48 16.24 8.05
N TRP A 108 -5.19 16.02 8.29
CA TRP A 108 -4.14 16.29 7.29
C TRP A 108 -4.25 15.40 6.05
N GLN A 109 -4.66 14.15 6.19
CA GLN A 109 -4.93 13.26 5.06
C GLN A 109 -6.01 13.83 4.13
N ASP A 110 -7.16 14.22 4.71
CA ASP A 110 -8.26 14.80 3.94
C ASP A 110 -7.84 16.12 3.30
N ARG A 111 -7.09 16.94 4.04
CA ARG A 111 -6.57 18.24 3.57
C ARG A 111 -5.55 18.07 2.45
N ALA A 112 -4.64 17.12 2.57
CA ALA A 112 -3.65 16.77 1.54
C ALA A 112 -4.34 16.29 0.26
N ALA A 113 -5.30 15.37 0.37
CA ALA A 113 -6.05 14.92 -0.79
C ALA A 113 -6.79 16.08 -1.49
N ALA A 114 -7.36 17.03 -0.74
CA ALA A 114 -8.00 18.22 -1.30
C ALA A 114 -6.99 19.15 -1.99
N TYR A 115 -5.84 19.38 -1.35
CA TYR A 115 -4.76 20.21 -1.89
C TYR A 115 -4.23 19.65 -3.22
N LEU A 116 -3.97 18.34 -3.27
CA LEU A 116 -3.45 17.66 -4.46
C LEU A 116 -4.45 17.71 -5.62
N ARG A 117 -5.76 17.53 -5.33
CA ARG A 117 -6.81 17.69 -6.36
C ARG A 117 -6.86 19.11 -6.92
N ALA A 118 -6.81 20.11 -6.03
CA ALA A 118 -6.83 21.52 -6.45
C ALA A 118 -5.60 21.89 -7.29
N GLY A 119 -4.42 21.36 -6.92
CA GLY A 119 -3.16 21.55 -7.63
C GLY A 119 -3.02 20.72 -8.91
N ARG A 120 -3.93 19.76 -9.16
CA ARG A 120 -3.92 18.89 -10.35
C ARG A 120 -2.63 18.08 -10.52
N TYR A 121 -2.03 17.61 -9.43
CA TYR A 121 -0.84 16.77 -9.46
C TYR A 121 -1.18 15.30 -9.71
N HIS A 122 -0.37 14.57 -10.47
CA HIS A 122 -0.43 13.12 -10.41
C HIS A 122 -0.19 12.65 -8.98
N THR A 123 -1.05 11.79 -8.48
CA THR A 123 -1.08 11.45 -7.06
C THR A 123 -1.16 9.94 -6.88
N LEU A 124 -0.31 9.40 -6.00
CA LEU A 124 -0.42 8.04 -5.50
C LEU A 124 -0.80 8.09 -4.03
N LEU A 125 -1.95 7.55 -3.69
CA LEU A 125 -2.43 7.42 -2.32
C LEU A 125 -2.24 5.95 -1.88
N GLU A 126 -1.28 5.72 -1.00
CA GLU A 126 -1.00 4.40 -0.45
C GLU A 126 -1.77 4.18 0.85
N GLY A 127 -2.50 3.06 0.94
CA GLY A 127 -3.25 2.72 2.15
C GLY A 127 -3.65 1.27 2.25
N GLY A 128 -4.43 0.94 3.28
CA GLY A 128 -5.16 -0.31 3.38
C GLY A 128 -6.52 -0.21 2.67
N PHE A 129 -7.05 -1.34 2.24
CA PHE A 129 -8.37 -1.42 1.60
C PHE A 129 -9.45 -2.00 2.52
N ARG A 130 -9.29 -1.80 3.85
CA ARG A 130 -10.25 -2.34 4.86
C ARG A 130 -11.65 -1.71 4.81
N GLU A 131 -11.75 -0.48 4.28
CA GLU A 131 -13.00 0.27 4.18
C GLU A 131 -13.34 0.55 2.71
N PRO A 132 -13.93 -0.40 1.98
CA PRO A 132 -14.15 -0.28 0.53
C PRO A 132 -14.95 0.97 0.13
N ALA A 133 -15.97 1.31 0.90
CA ALA A 133 -16.79 2.51 0.63
C ALA A 133 -15.96 3.79 0.70
N ALA A 134 -15.06 3.93 1.67
CA ALA A 134 -14.19 5.11 1.80
C ALA A 134 -13.21 5.23 0.62
N VAL A 135 -12.70 4.10 0.11
CA VAL A 135 -11.83 4.05 -1.07
C VAL A 135 -12.59 4.57 -2.29
N LEU A 136 -13.84 4.13 -2.51
CA LEU A 136 -14.67 4.58 -3.64
C LEU A 136 -15.12 6.04 -3.50
N VAL A 137 -15.39 6.52 -2.29
CA VAL A 137 -15.66 7.96 -2.05
C VAL A 137 -14.42 8.79 -2.43
N THR A 138 -13.23 8.35 -2.05
CA THR A 138 -11.98 9.02 -2.45
C THR A 138 -11.81 9.01 -3.97
N ALA A 139 -12.03 7.86 -4.62
CA ALA A 139 -12.02 7.71 -6.08
C ALA A 139 -12.98 8.71 -6.74
N GLY A 140 -14.22 8.79 -6.25
CA GLY A 140 -15.25 9.72 -6.74
C GLY A 140 -14.80 11.18 -6.68
N ARG A 141 -14.27 11.61 -5.54
CA ARG A 141 -13.76 12.99 -5.37
C ARG A 141 -12.65 13.36 -6.35
N PHE A 142 -11.78 12.41 -6.71
CA PHE A 142 -10.75 12.62 -7.73
C PHE A 142 -11.36 12.64 -9.13
N ALA A 143 -12.28 11.72 -9.45
CA ALA A 143 -12.98 11.71 -10.74
C ALA A 143 -13.77 13.01 -10.99
N GLU A 144 -14.50 13.51 -9.98
CA GLU A 144 -15.22 14.79 -10.02
C GLU A 144 -14.29 15.99 -10.29
N ALA A 145 -13.03 15.89 -9.82
CA ALA A 145 -12.00 16.90 -10.11
C ALA A 145 -11.32 16.69 -11.47
N GLY A 146 -11.82 15.78 -12.32
CA GLY A 146 -11.31 15.53 -13.66
C GLY A 146 -10.03 14.71 -13.73
N TYR A 147 -9.80 13.83 -12.76
CA TYR A 147 -8.70 12.87 -12.76
C TYR A 147 -9.10 11.56 -13.45
N GLY A 148 -8.14 10.95 -14.15
CA GLY A 148 -8.19 9.51 -14.38
C GLY A 148 -7.96 8.79 -13.05
N VAL A 149 -8.85 7.87 -12.67
CA VAL A 149 -8.73 7.15 -11.39
C VAL A 149 -8.31 5.71 -11.64
N ARG A 150 -7.17 5.31 -11.07
CA ARG A 150 -6.64 3.96 -11.10
C ARG A 150 -6.70 3.32 -9.72
N VAL A 151 -7.39 2.21 -9.59
CA VAL A 151 -7.31 1.34 -8.41
C VAL A 151 -6.23 0.30 -8.68
N CYS A 152 -5.22 0.25 -7.80
CA CYS A 152 -4.11 -0.69 -7.89
C CYS A 152 -4.04 -1.52 -6.62
N ALA A 153 -4.08 -2.85 -6.74
CA ALA A 153 -4.04 -3.75 -5.59
C ALA A 153 -2.88 -4.72 -5.66
N LEU A 154 -2.33 -5.09 -4.49
CA LEU A 154 -1.30 -6.10 -4.38
C LEU A 154 -1.92 -7.50 -4.22
N ALA A 155 -1.67 -8.35 -5.18
CA ALA A 155 -2.12 -9.74 -5.24
C ALA A 155 -1.06 -10.65 -4.61
N VAL A 156 -0.94 -10.61 -3.28
CA VAL A 156 0.08 -11.34 -2.51
C VAL A 156 -0.61 -12.32 -1.56
N PRO A 157 -0.21 -13.61 -1.53
CA PRO A 157 -0.72 -14.60 -0.57
C PRO A 157 -0.61 -14.14 0.88
N ALA A 158 -1.59 -14.50 1.72
CA ALA A 158 -1.62 -14.12 3.12
C ALA A 158 -0.36 -14.55 3.89
N VAL A 159 0.13 -15.75 3.63
CA VAL A 159 1.34 -16.30 4.26
C VAL A 159 2.57 -15.44 3.97
N LEU A 160 2.71 -14.92 2.75
CA LEU A 160 3.85 -14.09 2.35
C LEU A 160 3.76 -12.68 2.97
N SER A 161 2.56 -12.11 3.03
CA SER A 161 2.38 -10.78 3.63
C SER A 161 2.48 -10.81 5.15
N ARG A 162 2.02 -11.88 5.84
CA ARG A 162 2.25 -12.07 7.28
C ARG A 162 3.73 -12.24 7.61
N LEU A 163 4.48 -13.02 6.82
CA LEU A 163 5.94 -13.07 6.94
C LEU A 163 6.56 -11.67 6.75
N GLY A 164 6.10 -10.89 5.78
CA GLY A 164 6.54 -9.53 5.55
C GLY A 164 6.27 -8.58 6.73
N ILE A 165 5.19 -8.79 7.51
CA ILE A 165 4.93 -8.06 8.76
C ILE A 165 6.01 -8.37 9.79
N ILE A 166 6.31 -9.66 10.00
CA ILE A 166 7.32 -10.10 10.97
C ILE A 166 8.70 -9.55 10.60
N GLU A 167 9.10 -9.65 9.33
CA GLU A 167 10.37 -9.15 8.82
C GLU A 167 10.52 -7.63 8.95
N ARG A 168 9.44 -6.87 8.66
CA ARG A 168 9.42 -5.42 8.86
C ARG A 168 9.60 -5.05 10.33
N PHE A 169 8.85 -5.71 11.21
CA PHE A 169 8.94 -5.50 12.64
C PHE A 169 10.37 -5.77 13.15
N ALA A 170 10.97 -6.91 12.76
CA ALA A 170 12.34 -7.26 13.14
C ALA A 170 13.35 -6.20 12.69
N ARG A 171 13.22 -5.70 11.47
CA ARG A 171 14.10 -4.63 10.94
C ARG A 171 13.96 -3.33 11.74
N GLN A 172 12.73 -2.93 12.09
CA GLN A 172 12.51 -1.74 12.90
C GLN A 172 13.12 -1.89 14.31
N VAL A 173 12.94 -3.04 14.95
CA VAL A 173 13.55 -3.33 16.26
C VAL A 173 15.09 -3.27 16.17
N GLU A 174 15.70 -3.82 15.14
CA GLU A 174 17.16 -3.78 14.97
C GLU A 174 17.71 -2.35 14.78
N VAL A 175 16.98 -1.50 14.06
CA VAL A 175 17.43 -0.14 13.75
C VAL A 175 17.13 0.83 14.89
N ALA A 176 15.93 0.75 15.48
CA ALA A 176 15.41 1.73 16.42
C ALA A 176 15.16 1.17 17.85
N GLY A 177 15.51 -0.09 18.12
CA GLY A 177 15.22 -0.74 19.41
C GLY A 177 13.74 -1.07 19.63
N THR A 178 12.85 -0.55 18.79
CA THR A 178 11.40 -0.78 18.84
C THR A 178 10.83 -0.88 17.43
N GLY A 179 9.63 -1.45 17.30
CA GLY A 179 8.99 -1.61 16.00
C GLY A 179 7.46 -1.54 16.09
N ARG A 180 6.83 -1.07 15.01
CA ARG A 180 5.38 -1.04 14.88
C ARG A 180 4.87 -2.45 14.53
N TRP A 181 4.13 -3.04 15.46
CA TRP A 181 3.45 -4.31 15.23
C TRP A 181 2.14 -4.11 14.46
N THR A 182 1.83 -5.06 13.59
CA THR A 182 0.53 -5.13 12.89
C THR A 182 -0.16 -6.43 13.27
N THR A 183 -1.39 -6.35 13.78
CA THR A 183 -2.16 -7.51 14.21
C THR A 183 -2.67 -8.33 13.02
N ALA A 184 -2.93 -9.63 13.23
CA ALA A 184 -3.57 -10.51 12.25
C ALA A 184 -4.94 -9.94 11.82
N ALA A 185 -5.75 -9.46 12.75
CA ALA A 185 -7.05 -8.86 12.46
C ALA A 185 -6.94 -7.64 11.52
N SER A 186 -5.93 -6.77 11.74
CA SER A 186 -5.69 -5.64 10.85
C SER A 186 -5.23 -6.07 9.45
N HIS A 187 -4.39 -7.11 9.38
CA HIS A 187 -3.98 -7.71 8.10
C HIS A 187 -5.19 -8.28 7.35
N ASP A 188 -6.03 -9.06 8.02
CA ASP A 188 -7.15 -9.77 7.41
C ASP A 188 -8.26 -8.81 6.95
N ALA A 189 -8.48 -7.72 7.70
CA ALA A 189 -9.40 -6.68 7.29
C ALA A 189 -8.99 -6.05 5.93
N ASP A 190 -7.71 -5.72 5.76
CA ASP A 190 -7.20 -5.19 4.49
C ASP A 190 -7.16 -6.27 3.38
N TYR A 191 -6.81 -7.52 3.74
CA TYR A 191 -6.77 -8.65 2.80
C TYR A 191 -8.14 -8.93 2.19
N ASN A 192 -9.17 -9.02 3.02
CA ASN A 192 -10.54 -9.28 2.60
C ASN A 192 -11.18 -8.05 1.94
N GLY A 193 -10.94 -6.85 2.50
CA GLY A 193 -11.44 -5.60 1.94
C GLY A 193 -10.93 -5.31 0.53
N THR A 194 -9.75 -5.80 0.16
CA THR A 194 -9.21 -5.68 -1.20
C THR A 194 -10.13 -6.34 -2.24
N VAL A 195 -10.73 -7.48 -1.92
CA VAL A 195 -11.68 -8.17 -2.82
C VAL A 195 -12.89 -7.29 -3.08
N GLU A 196 -13.45 -6.68 -2.04
CA GLU A 196 -14.62 -5.83 -2.14
C GLU A 196 -14.32 -4.50 -2.85
N VAL A 197 -13.14 -3.89 -2.60
CA VAL A 197 -12.69 -2.71 -3.34
C VAL A 197 -12.65 -3.00 -4.84
N LEU A 198 -12.08 -4.12 -5.26
CA LEU A 198 -12.01 -4.47 -6.69
C LEU A 198 -13.40 -4.71 -7.30
N ARG A 199 -14.29 -5.40 -6.58
CA ARG A 199 -15.67 -5.61 -7.05
C ARG A 199 -16.41 -4.29 -7.25
N LEU A 200 -16.32 -3.39 -6.26
CA LEU A 200 -16.93 -2.06 -6.35
C LEU A 200 -16.26 -1.21 -7.44
N ALA A 201 -14.95 -1.28 -7.59
CA ALA A 201 -14.21 -0.56 -8.62
C ALA A 201 -14.61 -1.00 -10.05
N GLU A 202 -14.78 -2.30 -10.28
CA GLU A 202 -15.27 -2.82 -11.57
C GLU A 202 -16.68 -2.35 -11.91
N ALA A 203 -17.56 -2.27 -10.90
CA ALA A 203 -18.94 -1.82 -11.06
C ALA A 203 -19.06 -0.28 -11.15
N SER A 204 -18.08 0.46 -10.68
CA SER A 204 -18.13 1.92 -10.56
C SER A 204 -17.72 2.62 -11.87
N SER A 205 -18.47 3.63 -12.30
CA SER A 205 -18.13 4.47 -13.46
C SER A 205 -17.00 5.46 -13.19
N VAL A 206 -16.63 5.71 -11.91
CA VAL A 206 -15.58 6.68 -11.55
C VAL A 206 -14.17 6.11 -11.64
N VAL A 207 -14.03 4.77 -11.66
CA VAL A 207 -12.73 4.11 -11.82
C VAL A 207 -12.48 3.85 -13.30
N SER A 208 -11.40 4.42 -13.83
CA SER A 208 -11.02 4.31 -15.25
C SER A 208 -9.99 3.20 -15.53
N ARG A 209 -9.28 2.73 -14.49
CA ARG A 209 -8.26 1.67 -14.63
C ARG A 209 -8.16 0.82 -13.36
N ILE A 210 -8.01 -0.48 -13.52
CA ILE A 210 -7.71 -1.42 -12.42
C ILE A 210 -6.45 -2.18 -12.77
N SER A 211 -5.50 -2.24 -11.82
CA SER A 211 -4.25 -2.97 -11.98
C SER A 211 -3.98 -3.87 -10.78
N LEU A 212 -3.48 -5.08 -11.02
CA LEU A 212 -3.02 -5.97 -9.97
C LEU A 212 -1.53 -6.24 -10.12
N LEU A 213 -0.83 -6.15 -9.02
CA LEU A 213 0.60 -6.36 -8.93
C LEU A 213 0.90 -7.51 -7.96
N THR A 214 1.81 -8.38 -8.34
CA THR A 214 2.50 -9.28 -7.43
C THR A 214 3.85 -8.68 -7.05
N ARG A 215 4.65 -9.42 -6.28
CA ARG A 215 6.06 -9.02 -6.02
C ARG A 215 6.92 -9.09 -7.28
N ASP A 216 6.51 -9.85 -8.29
CA ASP A 216 7.24 -10.07 -9.54
C ASP A 216 6.78 -9.12 -10.67
N GLY A 217 5.76 -8.29 -10.43
CA GLY A 217 5.29 -7.29 -11.38
C GLY A 217 3.79 -7.31 -11.63
N LEU A 218 3.40 -6.66 -12.73
CA LEU A 218 2.01 -6.49 -13.16
C LEU A 218 1.44 -7.82 -13.68
N VAL A 219 0.28 -8.24 -13.16
CA VAL A 219 -0.42 -9.48 -13.57
C VAL A 219 -1.80 -9.21 -14.16
N TYR A 220 -2.35 -8.02 -13.95
CA TYR A 220 -3.62 -7.60 -14.55
C TYR A 220 -3.64 -6.10 -14.75
N ASP A 221 -4.09 -5.65 -15.91
CA ASP A 221 -4.31 -4.23 -16.19
C ASP A 221 -5.52 -4.11 -17.14
N ASN A 222 -6.57 -3.46 -16.67
CA ASN A 222 -7.77 -3.23 -17.43
C ASN A 222 -8.16 -1.75 -17.37
N ARG A 223 -8.52 -1.20 -18.50
CA ARG A 223 -8.89 0.21 -18.63
C ARG A 223 -10.27 0.33 -19.24
N ARG A 224 -10.94 1.44 -18.97
CA ARG A 224 -12.16 1.79 -19.69
C ARG A 224 -11.81 2.43 -21.02
N GLY A 225 -12.50 2.01 -22.07
CA GLY A 225 -12.49 2.67 -23.38
C GLY A 225 -13.24 4.01 -23.35
N SER A 226 -13.21 4.70 -24.48
CA SER A 226 -13.95 5.97 -24.66
C SER A 226 -15.48 5.82 -24.56
N ASP A 227 -15.98 4.59 -24.71
CA ASP A 227 -17.38 4.21 -24.52
C ASP A 227 -17.75 3.93 -23.05
N GLY A 228 -16.78 4.07 -22.14
CA GLY A 228 -16.94 3.78 -20.73
C GLY A 228 -16.96 2.28 -20.37
N GLN A 229 -16.79 1.39 -21.36
CA GLN A 229 -16.73 -0.06 -21.10
C GLN A 229 -15.31 -0.50 -20.79
N TRP A 230 -15.17 -1.60 -20.03
CA TRP A 230 -13.88 -2.23 -19.81
C TRP A 230 -13.34 -2.83 -21.13
N THR A 231 -12.05 -2.60 -21.43
CA THR A 231 -11.43 -3.07 -22.68
C THR A 231 -11.28 -4.60 -22.73
N ILE A 232 -11.21 -5.23 -21.57
CA ILE A 232 -11.32 -6.69 -21.43
C ILE A 232 -12.41 -7.00 -20.40
N ARG A 233 -12.93 -8.25 -20.43
CA ARG A 233 -13.92 -8.67 -19.44
C ARG A 233 -13.42 -8.39 -18.01
N ALA A 234 -14.27 -7.78 -17.19
CA ALA A 234 -13.97 -7.54 -15.78
C ALA A 234 -13.77 -8.88 -15.04
N SER A 235 -12.58 -9.06 -14.47
CA SER A 235 -12.16 -10.30 -13.82
C SER A 235 -11.05 -10.05 -12.77
N SER A 236 -10.92 -8.83 -12.27
CA SER A 236 -9.84 -8.50 -11.32
C SER A 236 -9.91 -9.31 -10.03
N VAL A 237 -11.13 -9.65 -9.58
CA VAL A 237 -11.34 -10.49 -8.39
C VAL A 237 -10.86 -11.92 -8.63
N ASP A 238 -11.16 -12.48 -9.81
CA ASP A 238 -10.73 -13.83 -10.16
C ASP A 238 -9.19 -13.90 -10.26
N VAL A 239 -8.58 -12.94 -10.95
CA VAL A 239 -7.12 -12.84 -11.07
C VAL A 239 -6.45 -12.60 -9.71
N LEU A 240 -7.06 -11.78 -8.84
CA LEU A 240 -6.57 -11.61 -7.46
C LEU A 240 -6.56 -12.94 -6.71
N SER A 241 -7.65 -13.70 -6.79
CA SER A 241 -7.78 -15.01 -6.14
C SER A 241 -6.74 -15.98 -6.66
N GLU A 242 -6.64 -16.13 -7.99
CA GLU A 242 -5.65 -16.99 -8.64
C GLU A 242 -4.21 -16.63 -8.22
N ALA A 243 -3.86 -15.34 -8.20
CA ALA A 243 -2.53 -14.89 -7.81
C ALA A 243 -2.23 -15.12 -6.31
N ARG A 244 -3.27 -15.07 -5.45
CA ARG A 244 -3.14 -15.37 -4.02
C ARG A 244 -3.01 -16.85 -3.72
N ASP A 245 -3.52 -17.70 -4.61
CA ASP A 245 -3.55 -19.17 -4.47
C ASP A 245 -2.41 -19.86 -5.26
N ILE A 246 -1.47 -19.09 -5.85
CA ILE A 246 -0.33 -19.67 -6.58
C ILE A 246 0.45 -20.62 -5.67
N PRO A 247 0.59 -21.90 -6.04
CA PRO A 247 1.32 -22.86 -5.25
C PRO A 247 2.83 -22.54 -5.22
N LEU A 248 3.42 -22.64 -4.06
CA LEU A 248 4.86 -22.46 -3.89
C LEU A 248 5.60 -23.76 -4.22
N SER A 249 6.66 -23.67 -5.00
CA SER A 249 7.58 -24.80 -5.18
C SER A 249 8.25 -25.18 -3.86
N ARG A 250 8.76 -26.40 -3.77
CA ARG A 250 9.49 -26.87 -2.58
C ARG A 250 10.67 -25.94 -2.24
N LEU A 251 11.38 -25.45 -3.26
CA LEU A 251 12.52 -24.55 -3.08
C LEU A 251 12.08 -23.18 -2.50
N GLN A 252 11.04 -22.57 -3.06
CA GLN A 252 10.48 -21.32 -2.56
C GLN A 252 10.01 -21.45 -1.12
N ARG A 253 9.31 -22.52 -0.78
CA ARG A 253 8.83 -22.80 0.55
C ARG A 253 9.97 -22.95 1.55
N ASN A 254 11.00 -23.76 1.23
CA ASN A 254 12.17 -23.92 2.09
C ASN A 254 12.88 -22.57 2.32
N ALA A 255 13.00 -21.75 1.28
CA ALA A 255 13.54 -20.40 1.41
C ALA A 255 12.73 -19.52 2.37
N LEU A 256 11.39 -19.59 2.31
CA LEU A 256 10.50 -18.84 3.21
C LEU A 256 10.57 -19.34 4.66
N VAL A 257 10.64 -20.65 4.88
CA VAL A 257 10.85 -21.24 6.21
C VAL A 257 12.18 -20.76 6.80
N ASN A 258 13.26 -20.79 6.03
CA ASN A 258 14.55 -20.30 6.48
C ASN A 258 14.55 -18.80 6.80
N ARG A 259 13.83 -17.99 6.01
CA ARG A 259 13.65 -16.55 6.28
C ARG A 259 12.89 -16.31 7.57
N LEU A 260 11.79 -17.04 7.81
CA LEU A 260 11.05 -16.97 9.06
C LEU A 260 11.94 -17.33 10.24
N ALA A 261 12.61 -18.48 10.20
CA ALA A 261 13.51 -18.95 11.27
C ALA A 261 14.62 -17.93 11.58
N SER A 262 15.29 -17.43 10.54
CA SER A 262 16.33 -16.39 10.69
C SER A 262 15.79 -15.11 11.31
N THR A 263 14.58 -14.69 10.94
CA THR A 263 13.95 -13.48 11.47
C THR A 263 13.58 -13.65 12.95
N LEU A 264 13.04 -14.80 13.33
CA LEU A 264 12.71 -15.12 14.74
C LEU A 264 13.96 -15.18 15.62
N GLU A 265 15.08 -15.75 15.12
CA GLU A 265 16.36 -15.74 15.83
C GLU A 265 16.91 -14.32 16.04
N ARG A 266 16.71 -13.41 15.10
CA ARG A 266 17.10 -12.00 15.24
C ARG A 266 16.27 -11.32 16.34
N LEU A 267 14.96 -11.50 16.35
CA LEU A 267 14.05 -10.97 17.37
C LEU A 267 14.35 -11.54 18.77
N LYS A 268 14.66 -12.83 18.86
CA LYS A 268 15.07 -13.47 20.11
C LYS A 268 16.35 -12.86 20.68
N ARG A 269 17.35 -12.56 19.85
CA ARG A 269 18.59 -11.88 20.29
C ARG A 269 18.32 -10.44 20.77
N ALA A 270 17.30 -9.79 20.25
CA ALA A 270 16.87 -8.46 20.68
C ALA A 270 15.97 -8.50 21.94
N ASP A 271 15.79 -9.66 22.57
CA ASP A 271 14.95 -9.91 23.75
C ASP A 271 13.49 -9.45 23.56
N VAL A 272 12.98 -9.59 22.33
CA VAL A 272 11.59 -9.26 21.99
C VAL A 272 10.72 -10.48 22.18
N ALA A 273 10.00 -10.54 23.31
CA ALA A 273 8.96 -11.53 23.57
C ALA A 273 7.58 -10.91 23.41
N HIS A 274 6.88 -11.23 22.32
CA HIS A 274 5.54 -10.72 22.05
C HIS A 274 4.62 -11.86 21.60
N ARG A 275 3.57 -12.16 22.38
CA ARG A 275 2.66 -13.28 22.12
C ARG A 275 2.09 -13.26 20.70
N ALA A 276 1.58 -12.11 20.25
CA ALA A 276 1.00 -11.99 18.90
C ALA A 276 2.03 -12.21 17.77
N LEU A 277 3.33 -12.00 18.03
CA LEU A 277 4.40 -12.38 17.11
C LEU A 277 4.50 -13.90 16.97
N HIS A 278 4.48 -14.63 18.09
CA HIS A 278 4.54 -16.09 18.09
C HIS A 278 3.31 -16.70 17.43
N ASP A 279 2.12 -16.15 17.72
CA ASP A 279 0.86 -16.60 17.11
C ASP A 279 0.91 -16.42 15.58
N MET A 280 1.32 -15.25 15.08
CA MET A 280 1.46 -14.99 13.64
C MET A 280 2.57 -15.85 13.00
N ALA A 281 3.68 -16.08 13.67
CA ALA A 281 4.75 -16.95 13.17
C ALA A 281 4.26 -18.39 13.01
N ALA A 282 3.49 -18.92 13.97
CA ALA A 282 2.87 -20.25 13.89
C ALA A 282 1.89 -20.34 12.71
N GLU A 283 1.07 -19.30 12.47
CA GLU A 283 0.17 -19.24 11.32
C GLU A 283 0.94 -19.25 9.98
N VAL A 284 2.06 -18.53 9.90
CA VAL A 284 2.93 -18.54 8.72
C VAL A 284 3.55 -19.92 8.50
N GLU A 285 4.06 -20.56 9.53
CA GLU A 285 4.65 -21.91 9.47
C GLU A 285 3.60 -22.94 9.02
N GLN A 286 2.41 -22.91 9.62
CA GLN A 286 1.30 -23.78 9.23
C GLN A 286 0.88 -23.52 7.78
N GLY A 287 0.76 -22.26 7.35
CA GLY A 287 0.41 -21.90 5.98
C GLY A 287 1.47 -22.39 4.98
N LEU A 288 2.76 -22.27 5.30
CA LEU A 288 3.84 -22.80 4.45
C LEU A 288 3.84 -24.33 4.37
N THR A 289 3.37 -25.01 5.43
CA THR A 289 3.29 -26.48 5.47
C THR A 289 2.06 -26.98 4.70
N SER A 290 0.91 -26.31 4.80
CA SER A 290 -0.34 -26.72 4.15
C SER A 290 -0.32 -26.56 2.64
N LEU A 291 0.48 -25.65 2.09
CA LEU A 291 0.69 -25.48 0.65
C LEU A 291 1.45 -26.64 -0.03
N THR A 292 1.64 -27.79 0.68
CA THR A 292 2.35 -28.96 0.17
C THR A 292 1.57 -29.87 -0.76
N ALA A 293 0.28 -29.67 -0.91
CA ALA A 293 -0.61 -30.67 -1.53
C ALA A 293 -1.04 -30.29 -2.95
N TYR A 294 -0.08 -30.15 -3.89
CA TYR A 294 -0.40 -30.38 -5.30
C TYR A 294 0.36 -31.60 -5.81
N PRO A 295 -0.32 -32.56 -6.48
CA PRO A 295 0.34 -33.71 -7.09
C PRO A 295 1.30 -33.21 -8.18
N THR A 296 2.46 -33.83 -8.24
CA THR A 296 3.54 -33.56 -9.21
C THR A 296 3.10 -33.67 -10.69
N ALA A 297 1.91 -34.17 -10.96
CA ALA A 297 1.36 -34.37 -12.31
C ALA A 297 0.82 -33.11 -13.01
N ALA A 298 0.71 -31.95 -12.29
CA ALA A 298 0.20 -30.71 -12.87
C ALA A 298 1.31 -29.71 -13.30
N LEU A 299 2.58 -30.11 -13.23
CA LEU A 299 3.74 -29.24 -13.42
C LEU A 299 4.24 -29.12 -14.87
N ASP A 300 3.58 -29.76 -15.85
CA ASP A 300 4.08 -29.73 -17.23
C ASP A 300 3.81 -28.42 -18.00
N HIS A 301 2.99 -27.48 -17.49
CA HIS A 301 2.72 -26.23 -18.19
C HIS A 301 2.57 -24.97 -17.34
N PRO A 302 3.57 -24.58 -16.48
CA PRO A 302 3.51 -23.29 -15.77
C PRO A 302 3.74 -22.09 -16.72
N HIS A 303 4.42 -22.26 -17.84
CA HIS A 303 4.73 -21.19 -18.79
C HIS A 303 3.56 -20.76 -19.68
N GLU A 304 2.64 -21.66 -20.04
CA GLU A 304 1.55 -21.31 -20.95
C GLU A 304 0.48 -20.41 -20.29
N ARG A 305 0.18 -20.58 -18.99
CA ARG A 305 -0.78 -19.72 -18.29
C ARG A 305 -0.23 -18.33 -18.03
N THR A 306 1.04 -18.22 -17.66
CA THR A 306 1.71 -16.92 -17.47
C THR A 306 1.88 -16.20 -18.82
N THR A 307 2.08 -16.94 -19.91
CA THR A 307 2.19 -16.40 -21.27
C THR A 307 0.82 -15.93 -21.80
N ALA A 308 -0.28 -16.60 -21.47
CA ALA A 308 -1.63 -16.14 -21.82
C ALA A 308 -2.01 -14.84 -21.08
N LEU A 309 -1.60 -14.68 -19.82
CA LEU A 309 -1.76 -13.43 -19.07
C LEU A 309 -0.86 -12.30 -19.62
N ARG A 310 0.33 -12.64 -20.19
CA ARG A 310 1.23 -11.67 -20.84
C ARG A 310 0.81 -11.33 -22.28
N ALA A 311 0.15 -12.22 -22.99
CA ALA A 311 -0.29 -11.98 -24.37
C ALA A 311 -1.37 -10.90 -24.51
N GLY A 312 -2.03 -10.50 -23.41
CA GLY A 312 -2.93 -9.35 -23.37
C GLY A 312 -2.23 -8.01 -23.18
N LEU A 313 -0.93 -8.01 -22.95
CA LEU A 313 -0.09 -6.81 -22.81
C LEU A 313 0.55 -6.54 -24.19
N GLY A 314 0.25 -5.38 -24.80
CA GLY A 314 0.84 -4.97 -26.08
C GLY A 314 2.38 -4.91 -26.02
N PRO A 315 3.07 -4.80 -27.19
CA PRO A 315 4.51 -5.00 -27.29
C PRO A 315 5.30 -4.06 -26.41
N ASP A 316 6.23 -4.65 -25.66
CA ASP A 316 7.24 -4.00 -24.84
C ASP A 316 7.94 -2.87 -25.61
N ARG A 317 7.94 -1.66 -25.05
CA ARG A 317 8.94 -0.67 -25.42
C ARG A 317 10.21 -1.02 -24.65
N ASP A 318 11.27 -1.28 -25.39
CA ASP A 318 12.62 -1.58 -24.91
C ASP A 318 13.01 -0.68 -23.71
N LEU A 319 13.19 -1.29 -22.54
CA LEU A 319 13.77 -0.66 -21.37
C LEU A 319 15.17 -1.24 -21.16
N ASP A 320 16.17 -0.39 -21.36
CA ASP A 320 17.59 -0.63 -21.08
C ASP A 320 17.79 -1.03 -19.60
N PRO A 321 18.41 -2.17 -19.28
CA PRO A 321 18.63 -2.63 -17.92
C PRO A 321 19.94 -2.10 -17.32
N SER A 322 20.13 -0.80 -17.21
CA SER A 322 21.25 -0.27 -16.43
C SER A 322 20.90 -0.25 -14.94
N PRO A 323 21.74 -0.78 -14.05
CA PRO A 323 21.48 -0.79 -12.62
C PRO A 323 21.60 0.62 -12.04
N ILE A 324 20.49 1.13 -11.49
CA ILE A 324 20.50 2.37 -10.69
C ILE A 324 20.68 1.96 -9.22
N GLU A 325 21.78 2.41 -8.62
CA GLU A 325 21.99 2.31 -7.17
C GLU A 325 20.83 3.00 -6.42
N PRO A 326 20.33 2.39 -5.34
CA PRO A 326 19.32 3.03 -4.51
C PRO A 326 19.92 4.27 -3.84
N PRO A 327 19.20 5.39 -3.75
CA PRO A 327 19.64 6.52 -2.96
C PRO A 327 19.77 6.07 -1.49
N ALA A 328 20.89 6.43 -0.87
CA ALA A 328 21.14 6.22 0.54
C ALA A 328 20.01 6.84 1.38
N PRO A 329 19.63 6.24 2.50
CA PRO A 329 18.71 6.87 3.41
C PRO A 329 19.38 8.08 4.07
N ASP A 330 19.02 9.27 3.64
CA ASP A 330 19.31 10.48 4.41
C ASP A 330 18.47 10.48 5.67
N LEU A 331 19.02 9.90 6.73
CA LEU A 331 18.64 10.10 8.10
C LEU A 331 19.61 11.10 8.70
N ASP A 332 19.45 12.36 8.37
CA ASP A 332 20.00 13.46 9.15
C ASP A 332 18.87 14.44 9.47
N LEU A 333 18.12 14.12 10.52
CA LEU A 333 17.28 15.06 11.23
C LEU A 333 18.13 15.57 12.41
N GLY A 334 19.10 16.40 12.08
CA GLY A 334 19.74 17.28 13.06
C GLY A 334 18.81 18.43 13.38
N ILE A 335 18.47 18.52 14.71
CA ILE A 335 17.84 19.59 15.49
C ILE A 335 16.35 19.79 15.23
#